data_adb572668070d5cdb34b2462290240bb
#
_entry.id   adb572668070d5cdb34b2462290240bb
#
_cell.length_a   1.000
_cell.length_b   1.000
_cell.length_c   1.000
_cell.angle_alpha   90.00
_cell.angle_beta   90.00
_cell.angle_gamma   90.00
#
_symmetry.space_group_name_H-M   'P 1'
#
loop_
_entity.id
_entity.type
_entity.pdbx_description
1 polymer ?
#
loop_
_entity_poly.entity_id
_entity_poly.type
_entity_poly.pdbx_seq_one_letter_code
_entity_poly.pdbx_strand_id
1 'polypeptide(L)'
;MAASPLLLDSIDRTILTELQDDGRITNVELARRAGLTAPPCLRRVRALEEGGVINGYHARLNPAALGYGITVFALVSLRSQAEEDLRAFEAHVATLPEVRECHMLNGEIDFILKIVAHDLQSFQSFLTAKLTTAPHVASVKTSLTIRTSKDQPGVPVDGIG
;
A
#
# COMPACT_ATOMS: atom_id res chain seq x y z
N MET A 1 -12.61 -13.66 -6.91
CA MET A 1 -14.03 -13.28 -7.01
C MET A 1 -14.15 -11.86 -6.49
N ALA A 2 -14.59 -10.90 -7.32
CA ALA A 2 -14.89 -9.56 -6.86
C ALA A 2 -16.10 -9.65 -5.90
N ALA A 3 -15.92 -9.20 -4.65
CA ALA A 3 -17.03 -9.06 -3.72
C ALA A 3 -18.05 -8.11 -4.34
N SER A 4 -19.34 -8.44 -4.26
CA SER A 4 -20.41 -7.50 -4.64
C SER A 4 -20.19 -6.20 -3.87
N PRO A 5 -20.27 -5.04 -4.53
CA PRO A 5 -20.05 -3.77 -3.84
C PRO A 5 -21.07 -3.67 -2.70
N LEU A 6 -20.56 -3.52 -1.47
CA LEU A 6 -21.40 -3.19 -0.32
C LEU A 6 -22.06 -1.84 -0.64
N LEU A 7 -23.38 -1.76 -0.54
CA LEU A 7 -24.09 -0.49 -0.65
C LEU A 7 -23.78 0.34 0.61
N LEU A 8 -22.82 1.24 0.48
CA LEU A 8 -22.41 2.13 1.56
C LEU A 8 -23.38 3.32 1.67
N ASP A 9 -23.98 3.51 2.83
CA ASP A 9 -24.76 4.71 3.11
C ASP A 9 -23.88 5.91 3.51
N SER A 10 -24.48 7.07 3.72
CA SER A 10 -23.76 8.27 4.12
C SER A 10 -23.04 8.15 5.47
N ILE A 11 -23.60 7.36 6.37
CA ILE A 11 -23.02 7.11 7.70
C ILE A 11 -21.77 6.24 7.57
N ASP A 12 -21.82 5.18 6.75
CA ASP A 12 -20.67 4.32 6.47
C ASP A 12 -19.52 5.12 5.84
N ARG A 13 -19.86 6.03 4.91
CA ARG A 13 -18.84 6.94 4.31
C ARG A 13 -18.22 7.85 5.36
N THR A 14 -19.00 8.43 6.26
CA THR A 14 -18.46 9.23 7.36
C THR A 14 -17.53 8.39 8.24
N ILE A 15 -17.93 7.18 8.63
CA ILE A 15 -17.10 6.26 9.42
C ILE A 15 -15.78 5.96 8.70
N LEU A 16 -15.81 5.67 7.40
CA LEU A 16 -14.62 5.37 6.61
C LEU A 16 -13.68 6.58 6.48
N THR A 17 -14.22 7.76 6.26
CA THR A 17 -13.44 9.01 6.19
C THR A 17 -12.72 9.27 7.51
N GLU A 18 -13.43 9.19 8.63
CA GLU A 18 -12.84 9.42 9.96
C GLU A 18 -11.76 8.38 10.30
N LEU A 19 -11.99 7.11 9.94
CA LEU A 19 -11.02 6.04 10.17
C LEU A 19 -9.79 6.13 9.25
N GLN A 20 -9.92 6.66 8.03
CA GLN A 20 -8.77 6.95 7.17
C GLN A 20 -7.90 8.07 7.75
N ASP A 21 -8.52 9.08 8.36
CA ASP A 21 -7.81 10.21 8.95
C ASP A 21 -7.17 9.84 10.30
N ASP A 22 -7.90 9.11 11.14
CA ASP A 22 -7.42 8.64 12.45
C ASP A 22 -7.87 7.20 12.74
N GLY A 23 -7.03 6.24 12.39
CA GLY A 23 -7.28 4.82 12.69
C GLY A 23 -7.25 4.47 14.19
N ARG A 24 -6.93 5.42 15.09
CA ARG A 24 -6.96 5.25 16.53
C ARG A 24 -8.11 5.97 17.22
N ILE A 25 -9.00 6.60 16.46
CA ILE A 25 -10.22 7.23 17.00
C ILE A 25 -11.00 6.24 17.87
N THR A 26 -11.46 6.68 19.04
CA THR A 26 -12.29 5.81 19.88
C THR A 26 -13.66 5.61 19.27
N ASN A 27 -14.29 4.46 19.51
CA ASN A 27 -15.64 4.19 19.00
C ASN A 27 -16.68 5.22 19.50
N VAL A 28 -16.48 5.79 20.68
CA VAL A 28 -17.36 6.84 21.23
C VAL A 28 -17.24 8.12 20.42
N GLU A 29 -16.03 8.55 20.10
CA GLU A 29 -15.80 9.75 19.31
C GLU A 29 -16.22 9.55 17.85
N LEU A 30 -15.92 8.38 17.27
CA LEU A 30 -16.36 8.03 15.92
C LEU A 30 -17.90 8.05 15.81
N ALA A 31 -18.59 7.46 16.78
CA ALA A 31 -20.04 7.48 16.84
C ALA A 31 -20.59 8.91 16.91
N ARG A 32 -19.99 9.76 17.75
CA ARG A 32 -20.37 11.17 17.85
C ARG A 32 -20.25 11.89 16.50
N ARG A 33 -19.15 11.69 15.78
CA ARG A 33 -18.91 12.30 14.46
C ARG A 33 -19.84 11.75 13.38
N ALA A 34 -20.18 10.46 13.45
CA ALA A 34 -21.13 9.82 12.55
C ALA A 34 -22.60 10.05 12.90
N GLY A 35 -22.91 10.81 13.95
CA GLY A 35 -24.29 11.06 14.40
C GLY A 35 -24.97 9.83 14.99
N LEU A 36 -24.21 8.92 15.61
CA LEU A 36 -24.68 7.67 16.19
C LEU A 36 -24.39 7.58 17.69
N THR A 37 -24.97 6.57 18.34
CA THR A 37 -24.48 6.08 19.63
C THR A 37 -23.42 4.99 19.42
N ALA A 38 -22.61 4.71 20.46
CA ALA A 38 -21.46 3.81 20.34
C ALA A 38 -21.82 2.36 19.90
N PRO A 39 -22.89 1.70 20.38
CA PRO A 39 -23.20 0.33 19.97
C PRO A 39 -23.54 0.17 18.46
N PRO A 40 -24.42 0.96 17.84
CA PRO A 40 -24.68 0.87 16.40
C PRO A 40 -23.46 1.27 15.56
N CYS A 41 -22.64 2.22 16.01
CA CYS A 41 -21.40 2.58 15.35
C CYS A 41 -20.44 1.37 15.28
N LEU A 42 -20.19 0.74 16.43
CA LEU A 42 -19.33 -0.45 16.50
C LEU A 42 -19.83 -1.58 15.59
N ARG A 43 -21.15 -1.79 15.53
CA ARG A 43 -21.72 -2.81 14.64
C ARG A 43 -21.46 -2.50 13.18
N ARG A 44 -21.53 -1.22 12.77
CA ARG A 44 -21.21 -0.80 11.38
C ARG A 44 -19.73 -0.98 11.06
N VAL A 45 -18.84 -0.57 11.95
CA VAL A 45 -17.39 -0.77 11.79
C VAL A 45 -17.08 -2.25 11.57
N ARG A 46 -17.62 -3.14 12.40
CA ARG A 46 -17.44 -4.59 12.25
C ARG A 46 -18.00 -5.11 10.91
N ALA A 47 -19.14 -4.64 10.48
CA ALA A 47 -19.69 -5.03 9.19
C ALA A 47 -18.79 -4.59 8.01
N LEU A 48 -18.16 -3.41 8.09
CA LEU A 48 -17.20 -2.91 7.10
C LEU A 48 -15.89 -3.72 7.11
N GLU A 49 -15.43 -4.16 8.29
CA GLU A 49 -14.28 -5.05 8.45
C GLU A 49 -14.58 -6.46 7.88
N GLU A 50 -15.68 -7.07 8.30
CA GLU A 50 -16.13 -8.39 7.85
C GLU A 50 -16.44 -8.41 6.35
N GLY A 51 -16.96 -7.30 5.82
CA GLY A 51 -17.24 -7.12 4.39
C GLY A 51 -15.98 -6.82 3.55
N GLY A 52 -14.80 -6.71 4.17
CA GLY A 52 -13.53 -6.45 3.48
C GLY A 52 -13.40 -5.02 2.92
N VAL A 53 -14.25 -4.10 3.35
CA VAL A 53 -14.10 -2.66 3.02
C VAL A 53 -12.96 -2.05 3.81
N ILE A 54 -12.81 -2.45 5.07
CA ILE A 54 -11.65 -2.11 5.91
C ILE A 54 -10.75 -3.34 5.97
N ASN A 55 -9.57 -3.24 5.36
CA ASN A 55 -8.61 -4.35 5.30
C ASN A 55 -7.66 -4.39 6.50
N GLY A 56 -7.65 -3.37 7.35
CA GLY A 56 -6.79 -3.30 8.53
C GLY A 56 -6.45 -1.88 8.96
N TYR A 57 -5.71 -1.80 10.06
CA TYR A 57 -5.24 -0.55 10.66
C TYR A 57 -3.72 -0.64 10.83
N HIS A 58 -2.98 0.32 10.29
CA HIS A 58 -1.53 0.30 10.31
C HIS A 58 -0.95 1.61 10.84
N ALA A 59 0.09 1.49 11.66
CA ALA A 59 0.85 2.66 12.08
C ALA A 59 1.64 3.23 10.88
N ARG A 60 1.51 4.52 10.64
CA ARG A 60 2.34 5.24 9.70
C ARG A 60 3.65 5.63 10.38
N LEU A 61 4.74 5.00 9.97
CA LEU A 61 6.06 5.24 10.56
C LEU A 61 6.78 6.34 9.78
N ASN A 62 7.62 7.11 10.49
CA ASN A 62 8.53 8.06 9.86
C ASN A 62 9.82 7.32 9.44
N PRO A 63 10.08 7.09 8.15
CA PRO A 63 11.24 6.35 7.70
C PRO A 63 12.56 7.00 8.12
N ALA A 64 12.64 8.34 8.05
CA ALA A 64 13.84 9.07 8.42
C ALA A 64 14.20 8.91 9.91
N ALA A 65 13.18 8.89 10.79
CA ALA A 65 13.38 8.65 12.22
C ALA A 65 13.89 7.23 12.52
N LEU A 66 13.69 6.29 11.58
CA LEU A 66 14.15 4.92 11.65
C LEU A 66 15.44 4.69 10.83
N GLY A 67 16.09 5.76 10.37
CA GLY A 67 17.35 5.71 9.63
C GLY A 67 17.20 5.41 8.13
N TYR A 68 15.99 5.30 7.58
CA TYR A 68 15.78 5.15 6.14
C TYR A 68 15.76 6.53 5.47
N GLY A 69 16.93 6.95 4.96
CA GLY A 69 17.14 8.28 4.40
C GLY A 69 16.62 8.46 2.98
N ILE A 70 16.41 7.38 2.23
CA ILE A 70 16.01 7.46 0.82
C ILE A 70 14.86 6.50 0.49
N THR A 71 14.05 6.95 -0.46
CA THR A 71 13.03 6.15 -1.12
C THR A 71 13.31 6.14 -2.62
N VAL A 72 13.26 4.97 -3.22
CA VAL A 72 13.52 4.76 -4.65
C VAL A 72 12.36 4.02 -5.28
N PHE A 73 11.94 4.46 -6.46
CA PHE A 73 11.05 3.70 -7.33
C PHE A 73 11.89 2.95 -8.36
N ALA A 74 11.70 1.64 -8.43
CA ALA A 74 12.33 0.78 -9.42
C ALA A 74 11.29 0.27 -10.41
N LEU A 75 11.55 0.47 -11.69
CA LEU A 75 10.76 -0.01 -12.82
C LEU A 75 11.47 -1.26 -13.35
N VAL A 76 10.81 -2.40 -13.27
CA VAL A 76 11.40 -3.70 -13.62
C VAL A 76 10.71 -4.27 -14.84
N SER A 77 11.52 -4.71 -15.82
CA SER A 77 11.04 -5.51 -16.94
C SER A 77 11.62 -6.91 -16.84
N LEU A 78 10.79 -7.92 -17.09
CA LEU A 78 11.18 -9.31 -17.14
C LEU A 78 11.52 -9.74 -18.58
N ARG A 79 12.20 -10.85 -18.72
CA ARG A 79 12.54 -11.45 -20.02
C ARG A 79 11.34 -12.11 -20.68
N SER A 80 10.35 -12.48 -19.91
CA SER A 80 9.13 -13.15 -20.33
C SER A 80 7.99 -12.72 -19.42
N GLN A 81 6.78 -12.62 -19.99
CA GLN A 81 5.53 -12.33 -19.27
C GLN A 81 4.71 -13.60 -19.05
N ALA A 82 5.34 -14.79 -19.10
CA ALA A 82 4.67 -16.01 -18.70
C ALA A 82 4.28 -15.94 -17.22
N GLU A 83 3.11 -16.44 -16.88
CA GLU A 83 2.55 -16.39 -15.52
C GLU A 83 3.50 -17.01 -14.48
N GLU A 84 4.24 -18.04 -14.85
CA GLU A 84 5.23 -18.68 -13.97
C GLU A 84 6.39 -17.73 -13.64
N ASP A 85 6.88 -16.97 -14.64
CA ASP A 85 7.98 -16.03 -14.48
C ASP A 85 7.55 -14.82 -13.64
N LEU A 86 6.33 -14.32 -13.87
CA LEU A 86 5.74 -13.24 -13.07
C LEU A 86 5.64 -13.65 -11.60
N ARG A 87 5.09 -14.84 -11.31
CA ARG A 87 4.96 -15.37 -9.94
C ARG A 87 6.31 -15.63 -9.27
N ALA A 88 7.29 -16.11 -10.02
CA ALA A 88 8.63 -16.33 -9.48
C ALA A 88 9.27 -15.02 -9.03
N PHE A 89 9.11 -13.95 -9.81
CA PHE A 89 9.57 -12.62 -9.43
C PHE A 89 8.82 -12.06 -8.21
N GLU A 90 7.48 -12.15 -8.20
CA GLU A 90 6.65 -11.71 -7.06
C GLU A 90 7.03 -12.44 -5.76
N ALA A 91 7.22 -13.76 -5.82
CA ALA A 91 7.64 -14.56 -4.67
C ALA A 91 9.03 -14.14 -4.17
N HIS A 92 9.96 -13.84 -5.06
CA HIS A 92 11.27 -13.31 -4.69
C HIS A 92 11.16 -11.95 -4.00
N VAL A 93 10.42 -11.01 -4.61
CA VAL A 93 10.23 -9.65 -4.07
C VAL A 93 9.56 -9.68 -2.69
N ALA A 94 8.61 -10.59 -2.47
CA ALA A 94 7.95 -10.74 -1.17
C ALA A 94 8.92 -11.09 -0.02
N THR A 95 10.11 -11.62 -0.32
CA THR A 95 11.15 -11.91 0.69
C THR A 95 12.03 -10.70 1.01
N LEU A 96 11.92 -9.61 0.26
CA LEU A 96 12.81 -8.45 0.37
C LEU A 96 12.21 -7.37 1.28
N PRO A 97 12.68 -7.19 2.53
CA PRO A 97 12.09 -6.24 3.47
C PRO A 97 12.27 -4.78 3.04
N GLU A 98 13.25 -4.48 2.22
CA GLU A 98 13.49 -3.15 1.66
C GLU A 98 12.40 -2.74 0.65
N VAL A 99 11.74 -3.70 0.01
CA VAL A 99 10.61 -3.45 -0.90
C VAL A 99 9.34 -3.28 -0.08
N ARG A 100 8.74 -2.11 -0.17
CA ARG A 100 7.54 -1.76 0.59
C ARG A 100 6.25 -1.86 -0.23
N GLU A 101 6.35 -1.72 -1.54
CA GLU A 101 5.25 -1.90 -2.47
C GLU A 101 5.77 -2.57 -3.73
N CYS A 102 4.97 -3.44 -4.31
CA CYS A 102 5.22 -4.08 -5.60
C CYS A 102 3.91 -4.14 -6.36
N HIS A 103 3.85 -3.49 -7.50
CA HIS A 103 2.66 -3.46 -8.34
C HIS A 103 3.02 -3.97 -9.73
N MET A 104 2.27 -4.97 -10.21
CA MET A 104 2.31 -5.38 -11.61
C MET A 104 1.59 -4.33 -12.47
N LEU A 105 2.19 -3.95 -13.57
CA LEU A 105 1.69 -2.91 -14.47
C LEU A 105 1.24 -3.51 -15.80
N ASN A 106 0.31 -2.85 -16.43
CA ASN A 106 -0.08 -3.12 -17.80
C ASN A 106 0.66 -2.14 -18.74
N GLY A 107 1.67 -2.60 -19.48
CA GLY A 107 2.46 -1.74 -20.38
C GLY A 107 3.84 -2.30 -20.71
N GLU A 108 4.78 -1.41 -21.06
CA GLU A 108 6.16 -1.79 -21.41
C GLU A 108 7.01 -2.27 -20.23
N ILE A 109 6.55 -1.97 -19.02
CA ILE A 109 7.22 -2.29 -17.76
C ILE A 109 6.31 -3.23 -17.00
N ASP A 110 6.87 -4.33 -16.49
CA ASP A 110 6.08 -5.36 -15.84
C ASP A 110 5.77 -5.00 -14.39
N PHE A 111 6.72 -4.40 -13.66
CA PHE A 111 6.53 -4.06 -12.24
C PHE A 111 7.08 -2.69 -11.88
N ILE A 112 6.40 -2.01 -10.93
CA ILE A 112 6.94 -0.89 -10.18
C ILE A 112 7.08 -1.27 -8.71
N LEU A 113 8.27 -1.00 -8.16
CA LEU A 113 8.59 -1.25 -6.75
C LEU A 113 8.84 0.07 -6.04
N LYS A 114 8.37 0.19 -4.79
CA LYS A 114 8.79 1.23 -3.86
C LYS A 114 9.75 0.62 -2.86
N ILE A 115 10.97 1.15 -2.82
CA ILE A 115 12.08 0.63 -2.04
C ILE A 115 12.53 1.69 -1.06
N VAL A 116 12.82 1.30 0.17
CA VAL A 116 13.43 2.16 1.18
C VAL A 116 14.85 1.68 1.50
N ALA A 117 15.78 2.60 1.67
CA ALA A 117 17.16 2.30 2.05
C ALA A 117 17.72 3.37 2.99
N HIS A 118 18.76 3.01 3.74
CA HIS A 118 19.40 3.94 4.67
C HIS A 118 20.11 5.08 3.91
N ASP A 119 20.82 4.73 2.85
CA ASP A 119 21.60 5.63 2.02
C ASP A 119 21.76 5.06 0.59
N LEU A 120 22.44 5.82 -0.26
CA LEU A 120 22.68 5.42 -1.65
C LEU A 120 23.56 4.17 -1.75
N GLN A 121 24.52 3.99 -0.84
CA GLN A 121 25.42 2.84 -0.86
C GLN A 121 24.67 1.55 -0.52
N SER A 122 23.84 1.56 0.52
CA SER A 122 23.00 0.41 0.88
C SER A 122 21.99 0.09 -0.21
N PHE A 123 21.40 1.11 -0.86
CA PHE A 123 20.54 0.92 -2.01
C PHE A 123 21.28 0.27 -3.18
N GLN A 124 22.49 0.74 -3.51
CA GLN A 124 23.27 0.19 -4.61
C GLN A 124 23.65 -1.27 -4.36
N SER A 125 24.01 -1.61 -3.11
CA SER A 125 24.27 -2.99 -2.69
C SER A 125 23.02 -3.87 -2.84
N PHE A 126 21.86 -3.38 -2.41
CA PHE A 126 20.58 -4.04 -2.60
C PHE A 126 20.25 -4.26 -4.08
N LEU A 127 20.38 -3.22 -4.90
CA LEU A 127 20.11 -3.28 -6.33
C LEU A 127 20.95 -4.38 -7.00
N THR A 128 22.26 -4.37 -6.75
CA THR A 128 23.20 -5.30 -7.39
C THR A 128 23.05 -6.73 -6.87
N ALA A 129 22.90 -6.92 -5.56
CA ALA A 129 22.90 -8.25 -4.96
C ALA A 129 21.53 -8.93 -4.97
N LYS A 130 20.42 -8.19 -4.96
CA LYS A 130 19.09 -8.75 -4.75
C LYS A 130 18.12 -8.51 -5.89
N LEU A 131 18.09 -7.31 -6.47
CA LEU A 131 17.07 -6.95 -7.44
C LEU A 131 17.48 -7.29 -8.88
N THR A 132 18.69 -6.94 -9.31
CA THR A 132 19.15 -7.27 -10.69
C THR A 132 19.45 -8.75 -10.90
N THR A 133 19.65 -9.48 -9.80
CA THR A 133 19.87 -10.94 -9.79
C THR A 133 18.56 -11.72 -9.58
N ALA A 134 17.44 -11.04 -9.40
CA ALA A 134 16.13 -11.67 -9.22
C ALA A 134 15.75 -12.51 -10.46
N PRO A 135 14.94 -13.57 -10.26
CA PRO A 135 14.51 -14.43 -11.36
C PRO A 135 13.89 -13.63 -12.51
N HIS A 136 14.30 -13.99 -13.72
CA HIS A 136 13.74 -13.49 -14.99
C HIS A 136 13.88 -11.98 -15.25
N VAL A 137 14.57 -11.21 -14.41
CA VAL A 137 14.79 -9.77 -14.62
C VAL A 137 15.61 -9.54 -15.90
N ALA A 138 15.07 -8.71 -16.79
CA ALA A 138 15.72 -8.24 -18.00
C ALA A 138 16.38 -6.88 -17.77
N SER A 139 15.67 -5.95 -17.15
CA SER A 139 16.17 -4.61 -16.88
C SER A 139 15.54 -4.00 -15.63
N VAL A 140 16.28 -3.10 -15.00
CA VAL A 140 15.79 -2.28 -13.88
C VAL A 140 16.16 -0.84 -14.15
N LYS A 141 15.17 0.05 -14.13
CA LYS A 141 15.35 1.51 -14.16
C LYS A 141 14.95 2.06 -12.80
N THR A 142 15.77 2.93 -12.22
CA THR A 142 15.53 3.45 -10.87
C THR A 142 15.40 4.96 -10.85
N SER A 143 14.52 5.47 -9.99
CA SER A 143 14.31 6.90 -9.75
C SER A 143 14.31 7.18 -8.27
N LEU A 144 15.27 8.00 -7.82
CA LEU A 144 15.34 8.45 -6.44
C LEU A 144 14.28 9.52 -6.17
N THR A 145 13.53 9.36 -5.10
CA THR A 145 12.56 10.37 -4.66
C THR A 145 13.28 11.58 -4.06
N ILE A 146 13.09 12.74 -4.66
CA ILE A 146 13.65 14.01 -4.14
C ILE A 146 12.76 14.55 -3.02
N ARG A 147 11.44 14.50 -3.21
CA ARG A 147 10.44 14.88 -2.21
C ARG A 147 9.11 14.20 -2.47
N THR A 148 8.36 13.94 -1.43
CA THR A 148 6.97 13.50 -1.51
C THR A 148 6.05 14.71 -1.37
N SER A 149 5.31 15.05 -2.42
CA SER A 149 4.41 16.21 -2.42
C SER A 149 3.03 15.87 -1.87
N LYS A 150 2.61 14.61 -1.97
CA LYS A 150 1.35 14.10 -1.43
C LYS A 150 1.53 12.64 -1.05
N ASP A 151 1.05 12.29 0.14
CA ASP A 151 1.04 10.92 0.66
C ASP A 151 -0.15 10.79 1.63
N GLN A 152 -1.31 10.50 1.07
CA GLN A 152 -2.55 10.26 1.80
C GLN A 152 -2.91 8.78 1.73
N PRO A 153 -3.19 8.14 2.86
CA PRO A 153 -3.63 6.75 2.86
C PRO A 153 -5.04 6.60 2.29
N GLY A 154 -5.37 5.38 1.88
CA GLY A 154 -6.71 5.01 1.47
C GLY A 154 -7.14 5.55 0.11
N VAL A 155 -8.44 5.76 -0.04
CA VAL A 155 -9.09 6.18 -1.28
C VAL A 155 -10.11 7.30 -1.00
N PRO A 156 -10.46 8.15 -1.98
CA PRO A 156 -11.57 9.07 -1.82
C PRO A 156 -12.88 8.30 -1.56
N VAL A 157 -13.53 8.58 -0.44
CA VAL A 157 -14.80 7.94 -0.07
C VAL A 157 -16.00 8.71 -0.63
N ASP A 158 -15.83 10.00 -0.88
CA ASP A 158 -16.85 10.87 -1.49
C ASP A 158 -17.01 10.52 -2.98
N GLY A 159 -18.22 10.18 -3.40
CA GLY A 159 -18.53 9.85 -4.80
C GLY A 159 -18.61 8.35 -5.12
N ILE A 160 -18.52 7.47 -4.12
CA ILE A 160 -18.85 6.05 -4.29
C ILE A 160 -20.39 5.95 -4.32
N GLY A 161 -20.97 5.83 -5.50
CA GLY A 161 -22.39 5.68 -5.74
C GLY A 161 -22.77 4.26 -6.04
#